data_ea2cbc2c50a9f7867be8b9a674199ee0
#
_entry.id   ea2cbc2c50a9f7867be8b9a674199ee0
#
_cell.length_a   1.000
_cell.length_b   1.000
_cell.length_c   1.000
_cell.angle_alpha   90.00
_cell.angle_beta   90.00
_cell.angle_gamma   90.00
#
_symmetry.space_group_name_H-M   'P 1'
#
loop_
_entity.id
_entity.type
_entity.pdbx_description
1 polymer ?
#
loop_
_entity_poly.entity_id
_entity_poly.type
_entity_poly.pdbx_seq_one_letter_code
_entity_poly.pdbx_strand_id
1 'polypeptide(L)'
;MMACQADQRRTTRKSSKISARMTAWAPQALVIGLGLGLLAGCGRGSARVEGGSRQAIEAAVQRYVDASNQGDADALASLYADDAMLLPPDHEPVRGRAAIGDFWRQGTDEGLEVTTLTVEVQGDLGYLVGRYHLPATDEEPADSGKYVMCLKRQRDGAWKLTADIWNRSGEAEDEGDGRGAPPIS
;
A
#
# COMPACT_ATOMS: atom_id res chain seq x y z
N MET A 1 29.24 50.74 -3.59
CA MET A 1 30.67 50.55 -3.24
C MET A 1 30.86 49.15 -2.70
N MET A 2 31.84 48.48 -3.27
CA MET A 2 32.52 47.24 -2.95
C MET A 2 31.84 45.93 -3.32
N ALA A 3 32.37 45.42 -4.43
CA ALA A 3 32.40 44.05 -4.92
C ALA A 3 33.37 43.19 -4.10
N CYS A 4 33.08 41.88 -4.04
CA CYS A 4 34.10 40.87 -3.82
C CYS A 4 33.50 39.58 -4.41
N GLN A 5 33.80 39.21 -5.56
CA GLN A 5 34.82 38.42 -6.25
C GLN A 5 34.86 36.94 -5.81
N ALA A 6 34.66 36.14 -6.84
CA ALA A 6 34.72 34.70 -7.02
C ALA A 6 36.01 34.06 -6.46
N ASP A 7 35.86 32.79 -6.03
CA ASP A 7 36.94 31.81 -6.17
C ASP A 7 36.40 30.48 -6.71
N GLN A 8 36.79 30.22 -7.95
CA GLN A 8 36.67 28.96 -8.65
C GLN A 8 37.88 28.09 -8.30
N ARG A 9 37.65 26.98 -7.59
CA ARG A 9 38.66 25.92 -7.54
C ARG A 9 38.21 24.70 -8.32
N ARG A 10 38.76 24.63 -9.47
CA ARG A 10 38.89 23.52 -10.41
C ARG A 10 39.71 22.42 -9.76
N THR A 11 39.16 21.22 -9.57
CA THR A 11 39.97 20.04 -9.34
C THR A 11 39.66 18.97 -10.40
N THR A 12 40.74 18.64 -11.03
CA THR A 12 40.97 17.86 -12.20
C THR A 12 40.65 16.38 -12.03
N ARG A 13 39.97 15.92 -13.03
CA ARG A 13 39.75 14.58 -13.57
C ARG A 13 41.01 13.70 -13.50
N LYS A 14 40.91 12.52 -12.90
CA LYS A 14 41.87 11.42 -13.13
C LYS A 14 41.13 10.23 -13.70
N SER A 15 41.30 10.06 -15.01
CA SER A 15 40.90 8.90 -15.79
C SER A 15 41.89 7.77 -15.52
N SER A 16 41.42 6.62 -15.10
CA SER A 16 42.23 5.38 -15.17
C SER A 16 41.53 4.38 -16.10
N LYS A 17 42.11 4.23 -17.25
CA LYS A 17 41.87 3.15 -18.20
C LYS A 17 42.35 1.84 -17.60
N ILE A 18 41.50 0.85 -17.45
CA ILE A 18 41.92 -0.52 -17.25
C ILE A 18 41.50 -1.30 -18.47
N SER A 19 42.55 -1.82 -19.08
CA SER A 19 42.62 -2.53 -20.33
C SER A 19 41.95 -3.90 -20.30
N ALA A 20 41.34 -4.25 -21.41
CA ALA A 20 40.78 -5.54 -21.73
C ALA A 20 41.86 -6.65 -21.71
N ARG A 21 41.52 -7.79 -21.16
CA ARG A 21 42.10 -9.05 -21.57
C ARG A 21 41.00 -10.06 -21.88
N MET A 22 40.79 -10.23 -23.16
CA MET A 22 40.09 -11.37 -23.73
C MET A 22 40.93 -12.63 -23.46
N THR A 23 40.36 -13.65 -22.89
CA THR A 23 40.77 -15.03 -23.05
C THR A 23 39.59 -15.86 -23.49
N ALA A 24 39.63 -16.19 -24.75
CA ALA A 24 38.81 -17.19 -25.38
C ALA A 24 39.20 -18.59 -24.91
N TRP A 25 38.21 -19.38 -24.53
CA TRP A 25 38.34 -20.84 -24.54
C TRP A 25 36.98 -21.48 -24.81
N ALA A 26 36.86 -22.09 -25.94
CA ALA A 26 35.96 -23.17 -26.31
C ALA A 26 36.86 -24.41 -26.56
N PRO A 27 36.38 -25.65 -26.75
CA PRO A 27 35.02 -26.13 -26.90
C PRO A 27 34.71 -27.51 -26.24
N GLN A 28 33.49 -28.01 -26.50
CA GLN A 28 33.07 -29.41 -26.56
C GLN A 28 32.68 -30.16 -25.28
N ALA A 29 31.41 -30.49 -25.21
CA ALA A 29 30.93 -31.86 -25.21
C ALA A 29 29.43 -31.93 -25.46
N LEU A 30 29.08 -32.56 -26.54
CA LEU A 30 27.78 -33.04 -26.94
C LEU A 30 27.35 -34.17 -25.99
N VAL A 31 26.22 -33.97 -25.25
CA VAL A 31 25.49 -35.08 -24.63
C VAL A 31 24.04 -34.97 -25.02
N ILE A 32 23.66 -35.83 -25.95
CA ILE A 32 22.25 -36.11 -26.28
C ILE A 32 21.69 -36.93 -25.14
N GLY A 33 20.89 -36.30 -24.31
CA GLY A 33 20.07 -36.95 -23.30
C GLY A 33 18.59 -36.78 -23.64
N LEU A 34 18.02 -37.78 -24.32
CA LEU A 34 16.59 -37.93 -24.50
C LEU A 34 15.96 -38.26 -23.14
N GLY A 35 15.46 -37.25 -22.46
CA GLY A 35 14.74 -37.36 -21.19
C GLY A 35 13.31 -36.91 -21.36
N LEU A 36 12.44 -37.89 -21.58
CA LEU A 36 10.98 -37.76 -21.46
C LEU A 36 10.64 -37.46 -20.01
N GLY A 37 10.36 -36.21 -19.66
CA GLY A 37 10.07 -35.74 -18.30
C GLY A 37 8.84 -34.87 -18.29
N LEU A 38 7.74 -35.50 -18.16
CA LEU A 38 6.38 -35.16 -17.71
C LEU A 38 6.17 -33.78 -17.11
N LEU A 39 5.22 -33.09 -17.69
CA LEU A 39 4.05 -32.40 -17.16
C LEU A 39 3.85 -32.52 -15.63
N ALA A 40 4.45 -31.61 -14.87
CA ALA A 40 4.00 -31.32 -13.50
C ALA A 40 4.54 -29.92 -13.11
N GLY A 41 3.79 -28.89 -13.39
CA GLY A 41 4.23 -27.52 -13.07
C GLY A 41 3.20 -26.40 -13.10
N CYS A 42 1.91 -26.69 -13.18
CA CYS A 42 0.89 -25.63 -13.23
C CYS A 42 0.36 -25.15 -11.87
N GLY A 43 0.82 -25.69 -10.75
CA GLY A 43 0.24 -25.34 -9.43
C GLY A 43 1.07 -24.42 -8.54
N ARG A 44 2.36 -24.25 -8.80
CA ARG A 44 3.26 -23.50 -7.90
C ARG A 44 3.38 -22.00 -8.22
N GLY A 45 3.00 -21.58 -9.41
CA GLY A 45 3.07 -20.18 -9.83
C GLY A 45 2.02 -19.30 -9.17
N SER A 46 0.78 -19.77 -9.12
CA SER A 46 -0.35 -18.99 -8.61
C SER A 46 -0.23 -18.67 -7.11
N ALA A 47 0.05 -19.65 -6.28
CA ALA A 47 0.18 -19.47 -4.83
C ALA A 47 1.31 -18.51 -4.44
N ARG A 48 2.42 -18.50 -5.20
CA ARG A 48 3.54 -17.59 -4.96
C ARG A 48 3.24 -16.15 -5.38
N VAL A 49 2.50 -15.97 -6.46
CA VAL A 49 2.05 -14.64 -6.92
C VAL A 49 1.02 -14.06 -5.96
N GLU A 50 0.08 -14.85 -5.49
CA GLU A 50 -0.93 -14.44 -4.52
C GLU A 50 -0.32 -14.05 -3.16
N GLY A 51 0.65 -14.82 -2.66
CA GLY A 51 1.39 -14.49 -1.45
C GLY A 51 2.12 -13.16 -1.53
N GLY A 52 2.80 -12.88 -2.65
CA GLY A 52 3.46 -11.60 -2.89
C GLY A 52 2.48 -10.44 -3.00
N SER A 53 1.30 -10.66 -3.58
CA SER A 53 0.25 -9.66 -3.69
C SER A 53 -0.39 -9.34 -2.34
N ARG A 54 -0.63 -10.34 -1.50
CA ARG A 54 -1.12 -10.16 -0.12
C ARG A 54 -0.15 -9.27 0.69
N GLN A 55 1.13 -9.59 0.68
CA GLN A 55 2.15 -8.79 1.37
C GLN A 55 2.21 -7.35 0.85
N ALA A 56 2.06 -7.15 -0.45
CA ALA A 56 2.07 -5.82 -1.04
C ALA A 56 0.84 -4.98 -0.61
N ILE A 57 -0.32 -5.61 -0.46
CA ILE A 57 -1.54 -4.97 0.07
C ILE A 57 -1.37 -4.62 1.55
N GLU A 58 -0.88 -5.55 2.37
CA GLU A 58 -0.60 -5.30 3.79
C GLU A 58 0.41 -4.16 3.97
N ALA A 59 1.46 -4.11 3.13
CA ALA A 59 2.40 -3.00 3.12
C ALA A 59 1.78 -1.67 2.65
N ALA A 60 0.76 -1.69 1.79
CA ALA A 60 0.04 -0.49 1.40
C ALA A 60 -0.79 0.09 2.57
N VAL A 61 -1.43 -0.79 3.36
CA VAL A 61 -2.15 -0.38 4.58
C VAL A 61 -1.19 0.20 5.62
N GLN A 62 -0.02 -0.42 5.81
CA GLN A 62 0.97 0.13 6.74
C GLN A 62 1.41 1.53 6.32
N ARG A 63 1.68 1.77 5.03
CA ARG A 63 1.99 3.11 4.51
C ARG A 63 0.84 4.09 4.71
N TYR A 64 -0.41 3.63 4.63
CA TYR A 64 -1.57 4.46 4.92
C TYR A 64 -1.57 4.92 6.37
N VAL A 65 -1.39 3.99 7.31
CA VAL A 65 -1.29 4.29 8.75
C VAL A 65 -0.14 5.24 9.04
N ASP A 66 1.04 4.97 8.47
CA ASP A 66 2.23 5.81 8.68
C ASP A 66 2.01 7.24 8.15
N ALA A 67 1.41 7.39 6.97
CA ALA A 67 1.13 8.70 6.38
C ALA A 67 0.05 9.47 7.16
N SER A 68 -1.01 8.78 7.61
CA SER A 68 -2.05 9.35 8.46
C SER A 68 -1.46 9.90 9.75
N ASN A 69 -0.69 9.08 10.47
CA ASN A 69 -0.06 9.43 11.74
C ASN A 69 1.02 10.53 11.63
N GLN A 70 1.53 10.78 10.43
CA GLN A 70 2.49 11.86 10.14
C GLN A 70 1.82 13.14 9.65
N GLY A 71 0.50 13.15 9.45
CA GLY A 71 -0.20 14.28 8.86
C GLY A 71 0.13 14.50 7.38
N ASP A 72 0.68 13.47 6.68
CA ASP A 72 1.13 13.60 5.31
C ASP A 72 0.01 13.30 4.31
N ALA A 73 -0.82 14.31 4.06
CA ALA A 73 -1.95 14.22 3.13
C ALA A 73 -1.52 13.89 1.69
N ASP A 74 -0.34 14.33 1.26
CA ASP A 74 0.17 14.05 -0.08
C ASP A 74 0.63 12.60 -0.20
N ALA A 75 1.28 12.05 0.83
CA ALA A 75 1.60 10.63 0.91
C ALA A 75 0.33 9.78 0.93
N LEU A 76 -0.69 10.15 1.74
CA LEU A 76 -2.00 9.48 1.73
C LEU A 76 -2.63 9.49 0.33
N ALA A 77 -2.75 10.66 -0.29
CA ALA A 77 -3.31 10.79 -1.64
C ALA A 77 -2.56 9.92 -2.66
N SER A 78 -1.25 9.78 -2.52
CA SER A 78 -0.41 8.98 -3.41
C SER A 78 -0.75 7.49 -3.39
N LEU A 79 -1.39 6.99 -2.34
CA LEU A 79 -1.79 5.59 -2.20
C LEU A 79 -3.05 5.25 -3.02
N TYR A 80 -3.82 6.25 -3.45
CA TYR A 80 -5.03 6.07 -4.23
C TYR A 80 -4.76 6.03 -5.74
N ALA A 81 -5.59 5.28 -6.46
CA ALA A 81 -5.65 5.32 -7.92
C ALA A 81 -6.22 6.67 -8.40
N ASP A 82 -5.98 7.03 -9.67
CA ASP A 82 -6.44 8.31 -10.22
C ASP A 82 -7.97 8.45 -10.18
N ASP A 83 -8.70 7.34 -10.34
CA ASP A 83 -10.15 7.23 -10.36
C ASP A 83 -10.75 6.67 -9.06
N ALA A 84 -9.99 6.67 -7.97
CA ALA A 84 -10.40 6.13 -6.68
C ALA A 84 -11.62 6.86 -6.08
N MET A 85 -12.29 6.18 -5.18
CA MET A 85 -13.41 6.69 -4.41
C MET A 85 -13.15 6.57 -2.92
N LEU A 86 -13.25 7.66 -2.20
CA LEU A 86 -13.26 7.73 -0.75
C LEU A 86 -14.71 7.92 -0.27
N LEU A 87 -15.11 7.16 0.72
CA LEU A 87 -16.46 7.10 1.25
C LEU A 87 -16.44 7.37 2.78
N PRO A 88 -16.17 8.62 3.17
CA PRO A 88 -16.07 8.96 4.60
C PRO A 88 -17.45 8.95 5.25
N PRO A 89 -17.54 8.68 6.58
CA PRO A 89 -18.79 8.77 7.32
C PRO A 89 -19.39 10.18 7.20
N ASP A 90 -20.70 10.25 7.09
CA ASP A 90 -21.47 11.51 7.10
C ASP A 90 -21.10 12.51 6.00
N HIS A 91 -20.40 12.06 4.96
CA HIS A 91 -19.99 12.86 3.80
C HIS A 91 -20.43 12.22 2.48
N GLU A 92 -20.59 13.05 1.45
CA GLU A 92 -20.75 12.57 0.09
C GLU A 92 -19.46 11.90 -0.42
N PRO A 93 -19.57 10.92 -1.34
CA PRO A 93 -18.40 10.26 -1.92
C PRO A 93 -17.42 11.24 -2.58
N VAL A 94 -16.16 11.18 -2.17
CA VAL A 94 -15.07 11.96 -2.76
C VAL A 94 -14.43 11.15 -3.89
N ARG A 95 -14.37 11.72 -5.11
CA ARG A 95 -13.92 11.00 -6.31
C ARG A 95 -12.64 11.57 -6.89
N GLY A 96 -11.72 10.68 -7.17
CA GLY A 96 -10.44 10.99 -7.80
C GLY A 96 -9.36 11.43 -6.81
N ARG A 97 -8.12 11.04 -7.11
CA ARG A 97 -6.96 11.27 -6.23
C ARG A 97 -6.79 12.73 -5.80
N ALA A 98 -7.01 13.68 -6.71
CA ALA A 98 -6.84 15.09 -6.38
C ALA A 98 -7.81 15.55 -5.31
N ALA A 99 -9.11 15.24 -5.47
CA ALA A 99 -10.14 15.58 -4.48
C ALA A 99 -9.93 14.84 -3.15
N ILE A 100 -9.46 13.58 -3.20
CA ILE A 100 -9.09 12.82 -2.01
C ILE A 100 -7.91 13.48 -1.28
N GLY A 101 -6.92 13.99 -2.01
CA GLY A 101 -5.82 14.76 -1.44
C GLY A 101 -6.31 16.05 -0.77
N ASP A 102 -7.26 16.76 -1.39
CA ASP A 102 -7.86 17.97 -0.81
C ASP A 102 -8.67 17.63 0.46
N PHE A 103 -9.31 16.46 0.51
CA PHE A 103 -10.00 15.97 1.69
C PHE A 103 -9.02 15.75 2.85
N TRP A 104 -7.93 15.02 2.61
CA TRP A 104 -6.93 14.72 3.65
C TRP A 104 -6.13 15.94 4.11
N ARG A 105 -6.01 16.99 3.31
CA ARG A 105 -5.40 18.27 3.74
C ARG A 105 -6.25 19.05 4.74
N GLN A 106 -7.53 18.70 4.91
CA GLN A 106 -8.39 19.30 5.93
C GLN A 106 -8.16 18.69 7.31
N GLY A 107 -7.59 17.49 7.36
CA GLY A 107 -7.22 16.78 8.59
C GLY A 107 -6.90 15.33 8.30
N THR A 108 -5.96 14.78 9.03
CA THR A 108 -5.60 13.37 9.06
C THR A 108 -5.83 12.83 10.46
N ASP A 109 -5.97 11.52 10.56
CA ASP A 109 -6.21 10.85 11.83
C ASP A 109 -4.89 10.54 12.53
N GLU A 110 -4.41 11.42 13.40
CA GLU A 110 -3.23 11.16 14.22
C GLU A 110 -3.51 10.09 15.29
N GLY A 111 -2.57 9.19 15.47
CA GLY A 111 -2.74 8.06 16.41
C GLY A 111 -3.56 6.91 15.86
N LEU A 112 -3.80 6.88 14.54
CA LEU A 112 -4.54 5.79 13.89
C LEU A 112 -3.87 4.44 14.13
N GLU A 113 -4.62 3.51 14.70
CA GLU A 113 -4.29 2.11 14.83
C GLU A 113 -5.25 1.27 13.99
N VAL A 114 -4.74 0.29 13.26
CA VAL A 114 -5.57 -0.62 12.48
C VAL A 114 -5.29 -2.07 12.80
N THR A 115 -6.34 -2.88 12.79
CA THR A 115 -6.28 -4.34 12.86
C THR A 115 -6.92 -4.91 11.61
N THR A 116 -6.12 -5.53 10.75
CA THR A 116 -6.64 -6.23 9.57
C THR A 116 -7.22 -7.58 9.99
N LEU A 117 -8.48 -7.84 9.63
CA LEU A 117 -9.18 -9.08 9.89
C LEU A 117 -9.10 -10.05 8.71
N THR A 118 -9.20 -9.53 7.50
CA THR A 118 -9.22 -10.34 6.27
C THR A 118 -8.48 -9.60 5.17
N VAL A 119 -7.69 -10.35 4.39
CA VAL A 119 -7.10 -9.90 3.12
C VAL A 119 -7.36 -10.97 2.09
N GLU A 120 -8.02 -10.62 1.00
CA GLU A 120 -8.26 -11.49 -0.15
C GLU A 120 -7.72 -10.88 -1.42
N VAL A 121 -7.15 -11.72 -2.27
CA VAL A 121 -6.55 -11.30 -3.54
C VAL A 121 -6.99 -12.23 -4.65
N GLN A 122 -7.44 -11.67 -5.76
CA GLN A 122 -7.75 -12.40 -6.98
C GLN A 122 -7.20 -11.67 -8.20
N GLY A 123 -6.11 -12.18 -8.76
CA GLY A 123 -5.44 -11.54 -9.89
C GLY A 123 -4.91 -10.15 -9.54
N ASP A 124 -5.45 -9.12 -10.18
CA ASP A 124 -5.06 -7.72 -9.99
C ASP A 124 -6.00 -6.95 -9.05
N LEU A 125 -6.95 -7.63 -8.42
CA LEU A 125 -7.85 -7.06 -7.43
C LEU A 125 -7.61 -7.70 -6.07
N GLY A 126 -7.73 -6.88 -5.04
CA GLY A 126 -7.71 -7.33 -3.66
C GLY A 126 -8.57 -6.44 -2.80
N TYR A 127 -9.01 -6.96 -1.69
CA TYR A 127 -9.67 -6.20 -0.64
C TYR A 127 -9.17 -6.61 0.73
N LEU A 128 -9.33 -5.73 1.66
CA LEU A 128 -9.13 -6.02 3.06
C LEU A 128 -10.28 -5.45 3.90
N VAL A 129 -10.55 -6.13 4.98
CA VAL A 129 -11.52 -5.72 5.99
C VAL A 129 -10.78 -5.63 7.32
N GLY A 130 -11.07 -4.61 8.10
CA GLY A 130 -10.44 -4.43 9.39
C GLY A 130 -11.22 -3.55 10.33
N ARG A 131 -10.60 -3.29 11.47
CA ARG A 131 -11.03 -2.36 12.50
C ARG A 131 -9.99 -1.27 12.65
N TYR A 132 -10.45 -0.08 12.98
CA TYR A 132 -9.59 1.01 13.37
C TYR A 132 -9.88 1.46 14.79
N HIS A 133 -8.91 2.09 15.39
CA HIS A 133 -9.01 2.78 16.66
C HIS A 133 -8.22 4.08 16.59
N LEU A 134 -8.84 5.17 17.06
CA LEU A 134 -8.24 6.46 17.29
C LEU A 134 -8.29 6.73 18.78
N PRO A 135 -7.17 6.94 19.46
CA PRO A 135 -7.17 7.24 20.88
C PRO A 135 -7.82 8.60 21.15
N ALA A 136 -8.34 8.78 22.36
CA ALA A 136 -8.82 10.10 22.79
C ALA A 136 -7.67 11.10 22.81
N THR A 137 -7.96 12.33 22.42
CA THR A 137 -7.09 13.51 22.58
C THR A 137 -7.72 14.47 23.58
N ASP A 138 -7.05 15.60 23.84
CA ASP A 138 -7.62 16.65 24.70
C ASP A 138 -8.86 17.32 24.04
N GLU A 139 -9.00 17.21 22.72
CA GLU A 139 -10.04 17.87 21.92
C GLU A 139 -11.14 16.90 21.46
N GLU A 140 -10.78 15.62 21.22
CA GLU A 140 -11.65 14.62 20.63
C GLU A 140 -11.73 13.35 21.48
N PRO A 141 -12.93 12.75 21.68
CA PRO A 141 -13.05 11.46 22.34
C PRO A 141 -12.45 10.35 21.46
N ALA A 142 -12.10 9.21 22.08
CA ALA A 142 -11.67 8.05 21.33
C ALA A 142 -12.72 7.63 20.29
N ASP A 143 -12.28 7.25 19.11
CA ASP A 143 -13.16 6.73 18.05
C ASP A 143 -12.69 5.33 17.62
N SER A 144 -13.62 4.50 17.22
CA SER A 144 -13.32 3.19 16.68
C SER A 144 -14.37 2.73 15.70
N GLY A 145 -13.96 1.87 14.80
CA GLY A 145 -14.88 1.40 13.79
C GLY A 145 -14.30 0.27 12.94
N LYS A 146 -14.88 0.15 11.78
CA LYS A 146 -14.54 -0.86 10.80
C LYS A 146 -14.36 -0.24 9.43
N TYR A 147 -13.50 -0.84 8.63
CA TYR A 147 -13.18 -0.34 7.30
C TYR A 147 -13.10 -1.46 6.27
N VAL A 148 -13.31 -1.11 5.03
CA VAL A 148 -13.03 -1.93 3.85
C VAL A 148 -12.23 -1.10 2.88
N MET A 149 -11.08 -1.61 2.47
CA MET A 149 -10.27 -1.05 1.40
C MET A 149 -10.22 -2.01 0.23
N CYS A 150 -10.54 -1.52 -0.97
CA CYS A 150 -10.35 -2.25 -2.22
C CYS A 150 -9.12 -1.70 -2.94
N LEU A 151 -8.24 -2.60 -3.39
CA LEU A 151 -7.02 -2.22 -4.09
C LEU A 151 -6.96 -2.89 -5.46
N LYS A 152 -6.30 -2.20 -6.39
CA LYS A 152 -6.03 -2.74 -7.71
C LYS A 152 -4.55 -2.58 -8.03
N ARG A 153 -3.97 -3.65 -8.59
CA ARG A 153 -2.60 -3.60 -9.10
C ARG A 153 -2.58 -2.79 -10.39
N GLN A 154 -1.73 -1.79 -10.43
CA GLN A 154 -1.52 -0.91 -11.57
C GLN A 154 -0.57 -1.56 -12.58
N ARG A 155 -0.44 -0.96 -13.78
CA ARG A 155 0.45 -1.47 -14.84
C ARG A 155 1.92 -1.50 -14.46
N ASP A 156 2.34 -0.63 -13.56
CA ASP A 156 3.69 -0.56 -12.97
C ASP A 156 3.92 -1.58 -11.84
N GLY A 157 2.89 -2.36 -11.50
CA GLY A 157 2.91 -3.36 -10.43
C GLY A 157 2.53 -2.82 -9.05
N ALA A 158 2.37 -1.52 -8.88
CA ALA A 158 1.98 -0.92 -7.61
C ALA A 158 0.51 -1.23 -7.26
N TRP A 159 0.23 -1.56 -6.01
CA TRP A 159 -1.13 -1.67 -5.51
C TRP A 159 -1.62 -0.30 -5.04
N LYS A 160 -2.78 0.13 -5.56
CA LYS A 160 -3.42 1.41 -5.25
C LYS A 160 -4.84 1.19 -4.76
N LEU A 161 -5.26 1.99 -3.78
CA LEU A 161 -6.64 2.06 -3.32
C LEU A 161 -7.55 2.53 -4.45
N THR A 162 -8.63 1.81 -4.67
CA THR A 162 -9.69 2.17 -5.65
C THR A 162 -11.01 2.50 -4.97
N ALA A 163 -11.25 1.93 -3.80
CA ALA A 163 -12.34 2.31 -2.92
C ALA A 163 -11.88 2.18 -1.47
N ASP A 164 -12.29 3.12 -0.65
CA ASP A 164 -11.98 3.17 0.77
C ASP A 164 -13.21 3.67 1.51
N ILE A 165 -13.73 2.86 2.44
CA ILE A 165 -14.91 3.15 3.23
C ILE A 165 -14.66 2.76 4.67
N TRP A 166 -15.08 3.61 5.58
CA TRP A 166 -15.13 3.28 7.00
C TRP A 166 -16.41 3.82 7.64
N ASN A 167 -16.74 3.27 8.78
CA ASN A 167 -17.83 3.76 9.62
C ASN A 167 -17.52 3.50 11.09
N ARG A 168 -18.03 4.36 11.95
CA ARG A 168 -17.92 4.22 13.40
C ARG A 168 -18.65 2.96 13.86
N SER A 169 -18.10 2.29 14.86
CA SER A 169 -18.87 1.38 15.68
C SER A 169 -19.57 2.27 16.72
N GLY A 170 -20.88 2.29 16.73
CA GLY A 170 -21.60 2.97 17.80
C GLY A 170 -21.05 2.54 19.16
N GLU A 171 -21.14 3.40 20.16
CA GLU A 171 -20.93 2.98 21.55
C GLU A 171 -21.76 1.70 21.74
N ALA A 172 -21.13 0.63 22.25
CA ALA A 172 -21.88 -0.54 22.66
C ALA A 172 -22.87 -0.01 23.69
N GLU A 173 -24.13 0.12 23.27
CA GLU A 173 -25.18 0.37 24.24
C GLU A 173 -25.00 -0.75 25.27
N ASP A 174 -24.76 -0.36 26.51
CA ASP A 174 -24.67 -1.28 27.64
C ASP A 174 -25.97 -2.07 27.63
N GLU A 175 -25.94 -3.28 27.01
CA GLU A 175 -27.09 -4.15 26.90
C GLU A 175 -27.48 -4.63 28.30
N GLY A 176 -27.98 -3.70 29.11
CA GLY A 176 -28.67 -3.99 30.35
C GLY A 176 -30.04 -4.62 30.14
N ASP A 177 -30.45 -4.97 28.91
CA ASP A 177 -31.71 -5.68 28.64
C ASP A 177 -31.44 -6.84 27.64
N GLY A 178 -31.38 -8.02 28.19
CA GLY A 178 -31.06 -9.30 27.57
C GLY A 178 -31.89 -9.73 26.36
N ARG A 179 -32.00 -8.88 25.34
CA ARG A 179 -32.58 -9.22 24.03
C ARG A 179 -31.47 -9.46 23.02
N GLY A 180 -31.03 -10.72 22.98
CA GLY A 180 -30.08 -11.19 21.99
C GLY A 180 -30.50 -10.86 20.55
N ALA A 181 -29.55 -10.43 19.73
CA ALA A 181 -29.74 -10.26 18.31
C ALA A 181 -30.21 -11.57 17.69
N PRO A 182 -31.15 -11.54 16.72
CA PRO A 182 -31.62 -12.75 16.05
C PRO A 182 -30.47 -13.40 15.28
N PRO A 183 -30.39 -14.75 15.26
CA PRO A 183 -29.37 -15.45 14.51
C PRO A 183 -29.55 -15.16 13.01
N ILE A 184 -28.46 -14.79 12.37
CA ILE A 184 -28.40 -14.72 10.92
C ILE A 184 -28.44 -16.15 10.38
N SER A 185 -29.53 -16.53 9.72
CA SER A 185 -29.75 -17.79 9.01
C SER A 185 -29.11 -17.79 7.62
#